data_898f35154d4c387799670bed55d0d28e
#
_entry.id   898f35154d4c387799670bed55d0d28e
#
_cell.length_a   1.000
_cell.length_b   1.000
_cell.length_c   1.000
_cell.angle_alpha   90.00
_cell.angle_beta   90.00
_cell.angle_gamma   90.00
#
_symmetry.space_group_name_H-M   'P 1'
#
loop_
_entity.id
_entity.type
_entity.pdbx_description
1 polymer ?
#
loop_
_entity_poly.entity_id
_entity_poly.type
_entity_poly.pdbx_seq_one_letter_code
_entity_poly.pdbx_strand_id
1 'polypeptide(L)'
;MMIKQTLFALAGLSLLVAQSLKAAPLRIAADPVPHAEILEYVKQIDPQLDLDIIELSGGVNANELLASGDVDANYFQHLPYLKDQEKALGKTFSVVADVHIEPLGIYSHRVKSLADLPQGASIALPNNSTNLSRALRLLEDKGLIRLQAQNNSGATLVTPQDIVDNPKGIKIIEIESPQLPRALDDVDAAIINGNYALEAGLTPAKDALGLESAAHNPYGNLLVTTPQLAKDARIVRLAKDLTSPQVAAFMRQHYNGSVIPVADEQHD
;
A
#
# COMPACT_ATOMS: atom_id res chain seq x y z
N MET A 1 -42.64 76.25 29.30
CA MET A 1 -42.45 75.75 27.92
C MET A 1 -41.45 74.58 28.04
N MET A 2 -41.95 73.36 28.11
CA MET A 2 -41.16 72.16 28.35
C MET A 2 -40.86 71.44 27.02
N ILE A 3 -39.58 71.32 26.69
CA ILE A 3 -39.14 70.57 25.50
C ILE A 3 -38.87 69.12 25.95
N LYS A 4 -39.68 68.18 25.40
CA LYS A 4 -39.47 66.76 25.60
C LYS A 4 -38.41 66.29 24.60
N GLN A 5 -37.30 65.77 25.15
CA GLN A 5 -36.29 65.05 24.33
C GLN A 5 -36.67 63.58 24.25
N THR A 6 -36.90 63.13 23.02
CA THR A 6 -37.16 61.71 22.72
C THR A 6 -35.83 61.03 22.38
N LEU A 7 -35.38 60.11 23.26
CA LEU A 7 -34.23 59.21 22.95
C LEU A 7 -34.70 58.10 22.01
N PHE A 8 -34.10 58.05 20.82
CA PHE A 8 -34.17 56.89 19.94
C PHE A 8 -33.03 55.91 20.32
N ALA A 9 -33.40 54.75 20.85
CA ALA A 9 -32.48 53.65 21.04
C ALA A 9 -32.37 52.85 19.74
N LEU A 10 -31.22 52.94 19.05
CA LEU A 10 -30.85 52.01 17.97
C LEU A 10 -30.39 50.70 18.56
N ALA A 11 -31.25 49.68 18.50
CA ALA A 11 -30.84 48.30 18.76
C ALA A 11 -30.09 47.75 17.53
N GLY A 12 -28.76 47.76 17.59
CA GLY A 12 -27.93 47.15 16.59
C GLY A 12 -27.99 45.61 16.72
N LEU A 13 -28.68 44.93 15.83
CA LEU A 13 -28.73 43.49 15.71
C LEU A 13 -27.44 43.03 15.03
N SER A 14 -26.43 42.63 15.85
CA SER A 14 -25.20 42.02 15.35
C SER A 14 -25.51 40.59 14.90
N LEU A 15 -25.69 40.37 13.61
CA LEU A 15 -25.67 39.01 13.04
C LEU A 15 -24.22 38.44 13.18
N LEU A 16 -23.98 37.61 14.15
CA LEU A 16 -22.82 36.73 14.18
C LEU A 16 -23.01 35.69 13.06
N VAL A 17 -22.41 35.97 11.90
CA VAL A 17 -22.20 34.95 10.87
C VAL A 17 -21.16 33.97 11.43
N ALA A 18 -21.61 32.84 11.97
CA ALA A 18 -20.74 31.72 12.27
C ALA A 18 -20.19 31.23 10.95
N GLN A 19 -19.01 31.72 10.55
CA GLN A 19 -18.24 31.10 9.51
C GLN A 19 -17.83 29.72 10.05
N SER A 20 -18.45 28.66 9.53
CA SER A 20 -17.96 27.29 9.73
C SER A 20 -16.55 27.27 9.18
N LEU A 21 -15.55 27.28 10.06
CA LEU A 21 -14.17 27.00 9.69
C LEU A 21 -14.15 25.61 9.09
N LYS A 22 -14.04 25.53 7.75
CA LYS A 22 -13.86 24.27 7.05
C LYS A 22 -12.58 23.65 7.62
N ALA A 23 -12.66 22.41 8.09
CA ALA A 23 -11.47 21.68 8.56
C ALA A 23 -10.46 21.61 7.40
N ALA A 24 -9.18 21.69 7.72
CA ALA A 24 -8.14 21.52 6.71
C ALA A 24 -8.27 20.14 6.03
N PRO A 25 -7.91 20.01 4.75
CA PRO A 25 -7.90 18.73 4.06
C PRO A 25 -7.07 17.71 4.81
N LEU A 26 -7.46 16.43 4.75
CA LEU A 26 -6.69 15.31 5.26
C LEU A 26 -5.59 14.97 4.25
N ARG A 27 -4.34 15.15 4.62
CA ARG A 27 -3.17 14.92 3.74
C ARG A 27 -2.77 13.45 3.82
N ILE A 28 -2.78 12.75 2.68
CA ILE A 28 -2.50 11.31 2.61
C ILE A 28 -1.44 11.03 1.56
N ALA A 29 -0.31 10.45 1.99
CA ALA A 29 0.70 9.94 1.08
C ALA A 29 0.29 8.54 0.57
N ALA A 30 0.34 8.34 -0.74
CA ALA A 30 -0.04 7.09 -1.37
C ALA A 30 0.80 6.83 -2.63
N ASP A 31 1.06 5.55 -2.95
CA ASP A 31 1.59 5.21 -4.25
C ASP A 31 0.56 5.53 -5.35
N PRO A 32 1.00 5.89 -6.58
CA PRO A 32 0.08 6.32 -7.64
C PRO A 32 -0.99 5.26 -7.94
N VAL A 33 -0.59 4.00 -8.13
CA VAL A 33 -1.45 2.87 -8.51
C VAL A 33 -1.19 1.70 -7.56
N PRO A 34 -2.20 1.06 -7.00
CA PRO A 34 -3.63 1.36 -7.06
C PRO A 34 -4.08 2.36 -5.99
N HIS A 35 -3.22 2.75 -5.04
CA HIS A 35 -3.57 3.40 -3.79
C HIS A 35 -4.19 4.79 -4.01
N ALA A 36 -3.52 5.69 -4.75
CA ALA A 36 -4.06 7.02 -5.04
C ALA A 36 -5.33 6.93 -5.90
N GLU A 37 -5.40 6.02 -6.87
CA GLU A 37 -6.61 5.80 -7.67
C GLU A 37 -7.81 5.38 -6.81
N ILE A 38 -7.60 4.51 -5.82
CA ILE A 38 -8.64 4.11 -4.86
C ILE A 38 -9.07 5.31 -4.00
N LEU A 39 -8.12 6.12 -3.53
CA LEU A 39 -8.43 7.34 -2.76
C LEU A 39 -9.19 8.37 -3.62
N GLU A 40 -8.84 8.53 -4.90
CA GLU A 40 -9.59 9.40 -5.81
C GLU A 40 -11.02 8.90 -6.03
N TYR A 41 -11.22 7.58 -6.06
CA TYR A 41 -12.57 7.02 -6.09
C TYR A 41 -13.33 7.31 -4.79
N VAL A 42 -12.69 7.24 -3.63
CA VAL A 42 -13.30 7.64 -2.34
C VAL A 42 -13.74 9.10 -2.38
N LYS A 43 -12.95 10.04 -2.94
CA LYS A 43 -13.35 11.44 -3.10
C LYS A 43 -14.63 11.60 -3.95
N GLN A 44 -14.83 10.71 -4.92
CA GLN A 44 -16.03 10.75 -5.77
C GLN A 44 -17.29 10.28 -5.00
N ILE A 45 -17.16 9.25 -4.18
CA ILE A 45 -18.30 8.68 -3.45
C ILE A 45 -18.59 9.38 -2.12
N ASP A 46 -17.61 10.07 -1.56
CA ASP A 46 -17.74 10.86 -0.34
C ASP A 46 -17.15 12.28 -0.50
N PRO A 47 -17.85 13.17 -1.19
CA PRO A 47 -17.36 14.54 -1.43
C PRO A 47 -17.31 15.43 -0.16
N GLN A 48 -17.81 14.94 0.98
CA GLN A 48 -17.70 15.64 2.26
C GLN A 48 -16.36 15.38 2.96
N LEU A 49 -15.66 14.32 2.57
CA LEU A 49 -14.32 14.01 3.04
C LEU A 49 -13.29 14.71 2.15
N ASP A 50 -12.74 15.82 2.66
CA ASP A 50 -11.76 16.63 1.93
C ASP A 50 -10.38 15.96 2.04
N LEU A 51 -9.92 15.32 0.95
CA LEU A 51 -8.63 14.62 0.86
C LEU A 51 -7.66 15.41 -0.01
N ASP A 52 -6.44 15.60 0.50
CA ASP A 52 -5.26 16.03 -0.25
C ASP A 52 -4.34 14.82 -0.44
N ILE A 53 -4.38 14.25 -1.64
CA ILE A 53 -3.64 13.03 -1.97
C ILE A 53 -2.26 13.43 -2.49
N ILE A 54 -1.22 12.98 -1.78
CA ILE A 54 0.17 13.23 -2.13
C ILE A 54 0.73 11.94 -2.71
N GLU A 55 0.82 11.90 -4.04
CA GLU A 55 1.39 10.75 -4.74
C GLU A 55 2.89 10.65 -4.48
N LEU A 56 3.33 9.45 -4.09
CA LEU A 56 4.73 9.15 -3.85
C LEU A 56 5.48 9.01 -5.18
N SER A 57 6.67 9.57 -5.23
CA SER A 57 7.60 9.35 -6.33
C SER A 57 8.89 8.73 -5.79
N GLY A 58 9.55 7.92 -6.60
CA GLY A 58 10.64 7.01 -6.25
C GLY A 58 11.58 7.52 -5.16
N GLY A 59 11.70 6.74 -4.09
CA GLY A 59 12.61 6.99 -2.98
C GLY A 59 12.06 7.84 -1.82
N VAL A 60 10.85 8.39 -1.93
CA VAL A 60 10.23 9.11 -0.82
C VAL A 60 9.66 8.12 0.19
N ASN A 61 10.06 8.25 1.47
CA ASN A 61 9.57 7.41 2.55
C ASN A 61 8.32 8.03 3.19
N ALA A 62 7.15 7.46 2.90
CA ALA A 62 5.88 7.95 3.45
C ALA A 62 5.77 7.82 4.97
N ASN A 63 6.51 6.92 5.61
CA ASN A 63 6.56 6.82 7.07
C ASN A 63 7.40 7.95 7.70
N GLU A 64 8.41 8.45 7.01
CA GLU A 64 9.13 9.66 7.43
C GLU A 64 8.22 10.89 7.33
N LEU A 65 7.47 11.04 6.22
CA LEU A 65 6.48 12.12 6.07
C LEU A 65 5.40 12.09 7.17
N LEU A 66 4.97 10.89 7.57
CA LEU A 66 4.02 10.72 8.66
C LEU A 66 4.65 11.06 10.01
N ALA A 67 5.90 10.64 10.24
CA ALA A 67 6.64 10.90 11.47
C ALA A 67 6.95 12.38 11.66
N SER A 68 7.19 13.14 10.59
CA SER A 68 7.45 14.58 10.61
C SER A 68 6.17 15.43 10.69
N GLY A 69 5.00 14.84 10.39
CA GLY A 69 3.72 15.55 10.33
C GLY A 69 3.48 16.28 8.99
N ASP A 70 4.25 15.96 7.95
CA ASP A 70 4.04 16.48 6.60
C ASP A 70 2.78 15.87 5.97
N VAL A 71 2.38 14.67 6.40
CA VAL A 71 1.09 14.04 6.07
C VAL A 71 0.38 13.58 7.33
N ASP A 72 -0.93 13.36 7.23
CA ASP A 72 -1.79 12.92 8.34
C ASP A 72 -1.98 11.40 8.35
N ALA A 73 -1.83 10.78 7.18
CA ALA A 73 -1.88 9.33 7.00
C ALA A 73 -1.05 8.91 5.79
N ASN A 74 -0.79 7.61 5.68
CA ASN A 74 -0.30 7.01 4.44
C ASN A 74 -1.04 5.71 4.09
N TYR A 75 -1.04 5.38 2.81
CA TYR A 75 -1.67 4.20 2.26
C TYR A 75 -0.79 3.66 1.12
N PHE A 76 0.09 2.69 1.43
CA PHE A 76 1.07 2.16 0.47
C PHE A 76 1.76 0.86 0.91
N GLN A 77 1.57 0.40 2.15
CA GLN A 77 2.43 -0.61 2.79
C GLN A 77 1.64 -1.71 3.48
N HIS A 78 2.26 -2.87 3.62
CA HIS A 78 1.78 -3.99 4.41
C HIS A 78 2.39 -4.04 5.82
N LEU A 79 1.77 -4.81 6.72
CA LEU A 79 2.14 -4.84 8.14
C LEU A 79 3.61 -5.23 8.40
N PRO A 80 4.20 -6.26 7.76
CA PRO A 80 5.62 -6.57 7.98
C PRO A 80 6.56 -5.40 7.64
N TYR A 81 6.29 -4.68 6.54
CA TYR A 81 7.06 -3.50 6.15
C TYR A 81 6.90 -2.37 7.18
N LEU A 82 5.66 -2.09 7.61
CA LEU A 82 5.40 -1.09 8.64
C LEU A 82 6.19 -1.38 9.93
N LYS A 83 6.20 -2.64 10.38
CA LYS A 83 6.92 -3.03 11.61
C LYS A 83 8.43 -2.86 11.50
N ASP A 84 9.01 -3.16 10.34
CA ASP A 84 10.42 -2.89 10.06
C ASP A 84 10.73 -1.39 10.07
N GLN A 85 9.88 -0.58 9.44
CA GLN A 85 10.00 0.88 9.42
C GLN A 85 9.82 1.51 10.80
N GLU A 86 8.86 1.05 11.60
CA GLU A 86 8.70 1.50 12.99
C GLU A 86 9.97 1.32 13.80
N LYS A 87 10.63 0.16 13.64
CA LYS A 87 11.90 -0.16 14.29
C LYS A 87 13.03 0.75 13.80
N ALA A 88 13.14 0.94 12.48
CA ALA A 88 14.18 1.77 11.87
C ALA A 88 14.06 3.24 12.28
N LEU A 89 12.84 3.77 12.33
CA LEU A 89 12.55 5.17 12.68
C LEU A 89 12.47 5.42 14.20
N GLY A 90 12.39 4.38 15.03
CA GLY A 90 12.13 4.52 16.46
C GLY A 90 10.76 5.16 16.73
N LYS A 91 9.77 4.88 15.90
CA LYS A 91 8.41 5.45 15.96
C LYS A 91 7.39 4.32 16.04
N THR A 92 6.20 4.67 16.52
CA THR A 92 5.03 3.76 16.51
C THR A 92 3.90 4.47 15.78
N PHE A 93 3.27 3.75 14.86
CA PHE A 93 2.13 4.23 14.10
C PHE A 93 0.88 3.40 14.43
N SER A 94 -0.27 3.89 14.00
CA SER A 94 -1.57 3.22 14.18
C SER A 94 -2.11 2.72 12.85
N VAL A 95 -2.34 1.43 12.74
CA VAL A 95 -3.10 0.84 11.64
C VAL A 95 -4.58 1.11 11.90
N VAL A 96 -5.28 1.70 10.93
CA VAL A 96 -6.71 2.04 11.06
C VAL A 96 -7.59 1.28 10.09
N ALA A 97 -7.03 0.72 9.02
CA ALA A 97 -7.72 -0.22 8.14
C ALA A 97 -6.71 -1.15 7.45
N ASP A 98 -7.16 -2.36 7.16
CA ASP A 98 -6.56 -3.30 6.21
C ASP A 98 -7.47 -3.34 4.99
N VAL A 99 -6.97 -2.92 3.82
CA VAL A 99 -7.83 -2.51 2.71
C VAL A 99 -7.85 -3.53 1.58
N HIS A 100 -6.68 -3.88 1.04
CA HIS A 100 -6.58 -4.77 -0.10
C HIS A 100 -5.26 -5.52 -0.12
N ILE A 101 -5.20 -6.57 -0.90
CA ILE A 101 -4.00 -7.36 -1.17
C ILE A 101 -3.59 -7.16 -2.63
N GLU A 102 -2.29 -7.01 -2.83
CA GLU A 102 -1.63 -7.04 -4.12
C GLU A 102 -0.73 -8.27 -4.16
N PRO A 103 -1.15 -9.38 -4.79
CA PRO A 103 -0.32 -10.56 -4.90
C PRO A 103 1.03 -10.24 -5.54
N LEU A 104 2.12 -10.67 -4.89
CA LEU A 104 3.45 -10.56 -5.45
C LEU A 104 3.58 -11.49 -6.65
N GLY A 105 4.20 -11.05 -7.73
CA GLY A 105 4.26 -11.80 -8.97
C GLY A 105 5.68 -11.98 -9.52
N ILE A 106 5.87 -13.08 -10.25
CA ILE A 106 7.08 -13.37 -11.04
C ILE A 106 6.78 -13.06 -12.49
N TYR A 107 7.57 -12.19 -13.10
CA TYR A 107 7.39 -11.72 -14.47
C TYR A 107 8.64 -11.98 -15.31
N SER A 108 8.49 -12.10 -16.61
CA SER A 108 9.62 -12.24 -17.55
C SER A 108 9.28 -11.67 -18.92
N HIS A 109 10.27 -11.07 -19.57
CA HIS A 109 10.23 -10.75 -21.00
C HIS A 109 10.85 -11.84 -21.88
N ARG A 110 11.52 -12.85 -21.28
CA ARG A 110 12.34 -13.85 -21.99
C ARG A 110 11.69 -15.23 -22.08
N VAL A 111 10.92 -15.60 -21.05
CA VAL A 111 10.26 -16.92 -20.98
C VAL A 111 8.77 -16.78 -20.78
N LYS A 112 8.02 -17.82 -21.14
CA LYS A 112 6.56 -17.83 -21.05
C LYS A 112 6.01 -18.67 -19.90
N SER A 113 6.88 -19.46 -19.26
CA SER A 113 6.54 -20.25 -18.08
C SER A 113 7.75 -20.37 -17.15
N LEU A 114 7.51 -20.68 -15.87
CA LEU A 114 8.59 -20.91 -14.92
C LEU A 114 9.42 -22.15 -15.27
N ALA A 115 8.83 -23.13 -15.97
CA ALA A 115 9.53 -24.32 -16.42
C ALA A 115 10.61 -23.99 -17.47
N ASP A 116 10.39 -22.95 -18.28
CA ASP A 116 11.30 -22.50 -19.35
C ASP A 116 12.52 -21.71 -18.83
N LEU A 117 12.58 -21.39 -17.55
CA LEU A 117 13.75 -20.70 -16.98
C LEU A 117 15.01 -21.51 -17.19
N PRO A 118 16.09 -20.91 -17.78
CA PRO A 118 17.31 -21.64 -18.07
C PRO A 118 18.07 -22.02 -16.80
N GLN A 119 18.98 -22.98 -16.94
CA GLN A 119 19.98 -23.26 -15.90
C GLN A 119 20.83 -22.01 -15.64
N GLY A 120 20.98 -21.63 -14.36
CA GLY A 120 21.69 -20.41 -13.97
C GLY A 120 20.91 -19.12 -14.23
N ALA A 121 19.57 -19.21 -14.38
CA ALA A 121 18.71 -18.04 -14.59
C ALA A 121 18.96 -16.94 -13.56
N SER A 122 19.00 -15.69 -14.01
CA SER A 122 19.03 -14.53 -13.15
C SER A 122 17.62 -14.08 -12.79
N ILE A 123 17.33 -13.94 -11.50
CA ILE A 123 16.02 -13.45 -11.01
C ILE A 123 16.26 -12.25 -10.10
N ALA A 124 15.68 -11.11 -10.46
CA ALA A 124 15.71 -9.89 -9.64
C ALA A 124 14.62 -9.91 -8.58
N LEU A 125 14.98 -9.59 -7.34
CA LEU A 125 14.11 -9.53 -6.18
C LEU A 125 14.18 -8.15 -5.51
N PRO A 126 13.14 -7.72 -4.77
CA PRO A 126 13.21 -6.52 -3.93
C PRO A 126 14.37 -6.61 -2.92
N ASN A 127 15.09 -5.50 -2.72
CA ASN A 127 16.24 -5.46 -1.79
C ASN A 127 15.86 -5.11 -0.34
N ASN A 128 14.64 -4.61 -0.06
CA ASN A 128 14.23 -4.40 1.33
C ASN A 128 13.92 -5.74 2.00
N SER A 129 14.29 -5.86 3.27
CA SER A 129 14.32 -7.12 4.01
C SER A 129 12.99 -7.89 4.01
N THR A 130 11.87 -7.19 4.17
CA THR A 130 10.55 -7.83 4.27
C THR A 130 10.04 -8.33 2.93
N ASN A 131 10.19 -7.55 1.85
CA ASN A 131 9.80 -7.99 0.51
C ASN A 131 10.82 -8.96 -0.12
N LEU A 132 12.11 -8.90 0.23
CA LEU A 132 13.08 -9.92 -0.13
C LEU A 132 12.69 -11.27 0.45
N SER A 133 12.38 -11.31 1.74
CA SER A 133 11.89 -12.52 2.42
C SER A 133 10.61 -13.06 1.78
N ARG A 134 9.66 -12.19 1.48
CA ARG A 134 8.41 -12.52 0.78
C ARG A 134 8.69 -13.12 -0.61
N ALA A 135 9.59 -12.52 -1.38
CA ALA A 135 9.96 -12.98 -2.70
C ALA A 135 10.64 -14.36 -2.69
N LEU A 136 11.52 -14.61 -1.73
CA LEU A 136 12.16 -15.93 -1.55
C LEU A 136 11.13 -17.01 -1.22
N ARG A 137 10.14 -16.70 -0.39
CA ARG A 137 9.03 -17.61 -0.09
C ARG A 137 8.16 -17.88 -1.31
N LEU A 138 7.95 -16.88 -2.17
CA LEU A 138 7.26 -17.09 -3.45
C LEU A 138 8.05 -18.03 -4.37
N LEU A 139 9.37 -17.89 -4.47
CA LEU A 139 10.21 -18.84 -5.23
C LEU A 139 10.11 -20.26 -4.69
N GLU A 140 10.07 -20.42 -3.36
CA GLU A 140 9.86 -21.73 -2.72
C GLU A 140 8.47 -22.30 -3.02
N ASP A 141 7.42 -21.49 -2.88
CA ASP A 141 6.03 -21.88 -3.20
C ASP A 141 5.88 -22.38 -4.64
N LYS A 142 6.61 -21.75 -5.56
CA LYS A 142 6.64 -22.17 -6.97
C LYS A 142 7.62 -23.32 -7.27
N GLY A 143 8.26 -23.88 -6.27
CA GLY A 143 9.16 -25.03 -6.39
C GLY A 143 10.49 -24.72 -7.08
N LEU A 144 10.90 -23.45 -7.15
CA LEU A 144 12.14 -23.03 -7.78
C LEU A 144 13.37 -23.14 -6.87
N ILE A 145 13.16 -22.99 -5.57
CA ILE A 145 14.16 -23.16 -4.51
C ILE A 145 13.54 -23.87 -3.32
N ARG A 146 14.37 -24.27 -2.36
CA ARG A 146 13.94 -24.71 -1.03
C ARG A 146 14.71 -23.93 0.03
N LEU A 147 13.99 -23.39 0.99
CA LEU A 147 14.56 -22.65 2.12
C LEU A 147 14.79 -23.56 3.31
N GLN A 148 15.73 -23.18 4.17
CA GLN A 148 15.95 -23.86 5.43
C GLN A 148 14.68 -23.80 6.29
N ALA A 149 14.30 -24.94 6.88
CA ALA A 149 13.15 -24.99 7.77
C ALA A 149 13.31 -23.98 8.92
N GLN A 150 12.37 -23.06 9.02
CA GLN A 150 12.33 -22.07 10.09
C GLN A 150 11.64 -22.70 11.31
N ASN A 151 12.25 -22.60 12.48
CA ASN A 151 11.58 -22.98 13.73
C ASN A 151 10.36 -22.06 13.90
N ASN A 152 9.19 -22.62 13.89
CA ASN A 152 7.80 -22.16 14.05
C ASN A 152 7.48 -20.74 14.59
N SER A 153 8.42 -19.81 14.60
CA SER A 153 8.14 -18.38 14.84
C SER A 153 7.94 -17.68 13.49
N GLY A 154 6.73 -17.64 12.98
CA GLY A 154 6.36 -17.10 11.67
C GLY A 154 6.75 -15.64 11.40
N ALA A 155 7.62 -15.08 12.20
CA ALA A 155 8.15 -13.72 12.11
C ALA A 155 9.61 -13.65 11.61
N THR A 156 10.27 -14.77 11.34
CA THR A 156 11.69 -14.75 10.92
C THR A 156 11.79 -14.42 9.43
N LEU A 157 12.44 -13.31 9.10
CA LEU A 157 12.79 -12.97 7.73
C LEU A 157 13.81 -13.99 7.21
N VAL A 158 13.60 -14.45 5.96
CA VAL A 158 14.56 -15.29 5.25
C VAL A 158 15.40 -14.45 4.30
N THR A 159 16.62 -14.91 4.06
CA THR A 159 17.61 -14.28 3.20
C THR A 159 18.10 -15.29 2.16
N PRO A 160 18.84 -14.89 1.10
CA PRO A 160 19.41 -15.82 0.15
C PRO A 160 20.33 -16.90 0.78
N GLN A 161 20.91 -16.63 1.95
CA GLN A 161 21.73 -17.59 2.70
C GLN A 161 20.91 -18.76 3.28
N ASP A 162 19.60 -18.59 3.39
CA ASP A 162 18.68 -19.64 3.85
C ASP A 162 18.29 -20.63 2.74
N ILE A 163 18.74 -20.42 1.49
CA ILE A 163 18.50 -21.34 0.39
C ILE A 163 19.34 -22.60 0.59
N VAL A 164 18.67 -23.74 0.78
CA VAL A 164 19.32 -25.05 0.99
C VAL A 164 19.28 -25.94 -0.25
N ASP A 165 18.40 -25.63 -1.21
CA ASP A 165 18.34 -26.31 -2.50
C ASP A 165 17.98 -25.31 -3.61
N ASN A 166 18.72 -25.41 -4.71
CA ASN A 166 18.58 -24.50 -5.86
C ASN A 166 18.89 -25.29 -7.15
N PRO A 167 17.97 -26.17 -7.57
CA PRO A 167 18.24 -27.13 -8.65
C PRO A 167 18.52 -26.47 -10.00
N LYS A 168 17.97 -25.30 -10.25
CA LYS A 168 18.25 -24.52 -11.48
C LYS A 168 19.46 -23.59 -11.36
N GLY A 169 20.13 -23.54 -10.19
CA GLY A 169 21.25 -22.62 -9.99
C GLY A 169 20.86 -21.16 -10.17
N ILE A 170 19.66 -20.78 -9.74
CA ILE A 170 19.12 -19.41 -9.84
C ILE A 170 20.08 -18.44 -9.16
N LYS A 171 20.39 -17.34 -9.87
CA LYS A 171 21.18 -16.22 -9.37
C LYS A 171 20.27 -15.13 -8.90
N ILE A 172 20.26 -14.86 -7.60
CA ILE A 172 19.46 -13.79 -6.99
C ILE A 172 20.17 -12.46 -7.20
N ILE A 173 19.42 -11.47 -7.70
CA ILE A 173 19.87 -10.09 -7.87
C ILE A 173 18.92 -9.19 -7.08
N GLU A 174 19.45 -8.52 -6.06
CA GLU A 174 18.67 -7.63 -5.22
C GLU A 174 18.63 -6.22 -5.81
N ILE A 175 17.43 -5.70 -6.04
CA ILE A 175 17.20 -4.40 -6.70
C ILE A 175 16.14 -3.63 -5.91
N GLU A 176 16.23 -2.31 -5.86
CA GLU A 176 15.17 -1.49 -5.27
C GLU A 176 13.84 -1.72 -5.98
N SER A 177 12.77 -1.91 -5.20
CA SER A 177 11.46 -2.32 -5.69
C SER A 177 10.93 -1.48 -6.85
N PRO A 178 11.04 -0.13 -6.86
CA PRO A 178 10.58 0.69 -7.98
C PRO A 178 11.35 0.46 -9.29
N GLN A 179 12.56 -0.12 -9.24
CA GLN A 179 13.40 -0.37 -10.40
C GLN A 179 13.18 -1.77 -11.02
N LEU A 180 12.50 -2.67 -10.32
CA LEU A 180 12.29 -4.06 -10.76
C LEU A 180 11.62 -4.18 -12.14
N PRO A 181 10.59 -3.39 -12.49
CA PRO A 181 9.99 -3.47 -13.83
C PRO A 181 10.99 -3.19 -14.95
N ARG A 182 11.91 -2.25 -14.75
CA ARG A 182 12.96 -1.94 -15.73
C ARG A 182 14.02 -3.03 -15.84
N ALA A 183 14.28 -3.75 -14.74
CA ALA A 183 15.23 -4.85 -14.72
C ALA A 183 14.81 -6.04 -15.61
N LEU A 184 13.53 -6.15 -16.00
CA LEU A 184 13.02 -7.22 -16.86
C LEU A 184 13.74 -7.34 -18.21
N ASP A 185 14.33 -6.26 -18.71
CA ASP A 185 15.09 -6.28 -19.96
C ASP A 185 16.48 -6.94 -19.77
N ASP A 186 17.01 -6.94 -18.55
CA ASP A 186 18.37 -7.36 -18.23
C ASP A 186 18.46 -8.73 -17.55
N VAL A 187 17.36 -9.23 -16.98
CA VAL A 187 17.31 -10.49 -16.22
C VAL A 187 16.36 -11.50 -16.87
N ASP A 188 16.45 -12.78 -16.45
CA ASP A 188 15.56 -13.82 -16.96
C ASP A 188 14.17 -13.71 -16.37
N ALA A 189 14.04 -13.26 -15.13
CA ALA A 189 12.77 -12.94 -14.49
C ALA A 189 12.97 -11.91 -13.38
N ALA A 190 11.88 -11.28 -12.94
CA ALA A 190 11.86 -10.39 -11.77
C ALA A 190 10.62 -10.64 -10.93
N ILE A 191 10.77 -10.53 -9.61
CA ILE A 191 9.65 -10.56 -8.67
C ILE A 191 9.28 -9.13 -8.32
N ILE A 192 8.05 -8.74 -8.69
CA ILE A 192 7.62 -7.34 -8.67
C ILE A 192 6.37 -7.20 -7.81
N ASN A 193 6.37 -6.21 -6.91
CA ASN A 193 5.18 -5.84 -6.14
C ASN A 193 4.06 -5.36 -7.06
N GLY A 194 2.81 -5.63 -6.69
CA GLY A 194 1.64 -5.38 -7.52
C GLY A 194 1.50 -3.94 -7.98
N ASN A 195 1.74 -2.96 -7.08
CA ASN A 195 1.71 -1.54 -7.41
C ASN A 195 2.71 -1.17 -8.52
N TYR A 196 3.97 -1.59 -8.42
CA TYR A 196 4.99 -1.32 -9.43
C TYR A 196 4.74 -2.06 -10.75
N ALA A 197 4.17 -3.26 -10.68
CA ALA A 197 3.75 -4.00 -11.87
C ALA A 197 2.63 -3.24 -12.61
N LEU A 198 1.59 -2.80 -11.91
CA LEU A 198 0.48 -2.02 -12.47
C LEU A 198 0.97 -0.68 -13.05
N GLU A 199 1.82 0.06 -12.32
CA GLU A 199 2.40 1.33 -12.78
C GLU A 199 3.22 1.15 -14.06
N ALA A 200 3.90 0.01 -14.21
CA ALA A 200 4.64 -0.34 -15.43
C ALA A 200 3.75 -0.88 -16.56
N GLY A 201 2.44 -0.94 -16.39
CA GLY A 201 1.49 -1.42 -17.40
C GLY A 201 1.34 -2.94 -17.45
N LEU A 202 1.89 -3.67 -16.48
CA LEU A 202 1.67 -5.11 -16.34
C LEU A 202 0.32 -5.35 -15.65
N THR A 203 -0.33 -6.45 -16.03
CA THR A 203 -1.55 -6.91 -15.36
C THR A 203 -1.22 -8.16 -14.53
N PRO A 204 -1.00 -8.06 -13.21
CA PRO A 204 -0.56 -9.17 -12.37
C PRO A 204 -1.33 -10.47 -12.60
N ALA A 205 -2.65 -10.42 -12.58
CA ALA A 205 -3.50 -11.60 -12.77
C ALA A 205 -3.35 -12.28 -14.16
N LYS A 206 -2.81 -11.57 -15.17
CA LYS A 206 -2.67 -12.05 -16.53
C LYS A 206 -1.21 -12.32 -16.92
N ASP A 207 -0.31 -11.42 -16.53
CA ASP A 207 1.06 -11.38 -17.07
C ASP A 207 2.07 -12.10 -16.17
N ALA A 208 1.74 -12.36 -14.89
CA ALA A 208 2.62 -13.08 -13.99
C ALA A 208 2.77 -14.56 -14.42
N LEU A 209 4.00 -15.06 -14.46
CA LEU A 209 4.30 -16.49 -14.65
C LEU A 209 4.02 -17.31 -13.40
N GLY A 210 4.03 -16.68 -12.24
CA GLY A 210 3.67 -17.22 -10.94
C GLY A 210 3.20 -16.07 -10.05
N LEU A 211 2.06 -16.26 -9.38
CA LEU A 211 1.45 -15.27 -8.51
C LEU A 211 1.36 -15.84 -7.10
N GLU A 212 1.58 -15.00 -6.10
CA GLU A 212 1.34 -15.32 -4.70
C GLU A 212 -0.15 -15.61 -4.47
N SER A 213 -0.45 -16.51 -3.54
CA SER A 213 -1.85 -16.73 -3.13
C SER A 213 -2.37 -15.52 -2.35
N ALA A 214 -3.61 -15.13 -2.61
CA ALA A 214 -4.30 -14.14 -1.82
C ALA A 214 -4.84 -14.73 -0.50
N ALA A 215 -5.18 -16.02 -0.50
CA ALA A 215 -5.74 -16.69 0.68
C ALA A 215 -4.76 -16.72 1.85
N HIS A 216 -5.23 -16.23 3.03
CA HIS A 216 -4.43 -16.10 4.25
C HIS A 216 -3.16 -15.27 4.09
N ASN A 217 -3.18 -14.29 3.20
CA ASN A 217 -2.04 -13.46 2.85
C ASN A 217 -1.80 -12.38 3.93
N PRO A 218 -0.62 -12.34 4.59
CA PRO A 218 -0.35 -11.38 5.66
C PRO A 218 0.09 -10.00 5.15
N TYR A 219 0.06 -9.79 3.84
CA TYR A 219 0.58 -8.58 3.18
C TYR A 219 -0.52 -7.63 2.69
N GLY A 220 -1.63 -7.56 3.45
CA GLY A 220 -2.67 -6.55 3.21
C GLY A 220 -2.12 -5.13 3.27
N ASN A 221 -2.57 -4.28 2.37
CA ASN A 221 -2.17 -2.88 2.29
C ASN A 221 -3.01 -2.03 3.25
N LEU A 222 -2.33 -1.24 4.08
CA LEU A 222 -2.85 -0.61 5.28
C LEU A 222 -3.05 0.89 5.10
N LEU A 223 -4.15 1.41 5.66
CA LEU A 223 -4.24 2.83 6.03
C LEU A 223 -3.59 3.01 7.40
N VAL A 224 -2.56 3.85 7.45
CA VAL A 224 -1.74 4.08 8.63
C VAL A 224 -1.72 5.56 8.99
N THR A 225 -1.82 5.87 10.28
CA THR A 225 -1.75 7.22 10.83
C THR A 225 -0.94 7.26 12.11
N THR A 226 -0.80 8.43 12.73
CA THR A 226 -0.18 8.55 14.06
C THR A 226 -1.16 8.13 15.16
N PRO A 227 -0.68 7.70 16.36
CA PRO A 227 -1.55 7.40 17.49
C PRO A 227 -2.48 8.57 17.88
N GLN A 228 -2.01 9.81 17.69
CA GLN A 228 -2.75 11.02 18.01
C GLN A 228 -3.97 11.22 17.09
N LEU A 229 -3.83 10.83 15.81
CA LEU A 229 -4.88 10.99 14.78
C LEU A 229 -5.75 9.73 14.59
N ALA A 230 -5.42 8.62 15.24
CA ALA A 230 -6.14 7.35 15.06
C ALA A 230 -7.65 7.43 15.35
N LYS A 231 -8.07 8.40 16.18
CA LYS A 231 -9.48 8.65 16.52
C LYS A 231 -10.04 9.93 15.86
N ASP A 232 -9.29 10.61 15.00
CA ASP A 232 -9.81 11.74 14.22
C ASP A 232 -10.98 11.24 13.36
N ALA A 233 -12.11 11.96 13.43
CA ALA A 233 -13.33 11.57 12.72
C ALA A 233 -13.15 11.44 11.21
N ARG A 234 -12.23 12.21 10.60
CA ARG A 234 -11.91 12.13 9.17
C ARG A 234 -11.13 10.86 8.84
N ILE A 235 -10.18 10.45 9.70
CA ILE A 235 -9.43 9.19 9.58
C ILE A 235 -10.35 7.98 9.72
N VAL A 236 -11.23 8.00 10.73
CA VAL A 236 -12.22 6.93 10.97
C VAL A 236 -13.16 6.81 9.78
N ARG A 237 -13.61 7.94 9.23
CA ARG A 237 -14.48 7.97 8.04
C ARG A 237 -13.77 7.42 6.81
N LEU A 238 -12.53 7.85 6.55
CA LEU A 238 -11.72 7.33 5.45
C LEU A 238 -11.52 5.81 5.56
N ALA A 239 -11.19 5.30 6.75
CA ALA A 239 -11.05 3.87 6.99
C ALA A 239 -12.33 3.09 6.64
N LYS A 240 -13.49 3.63 7.03
CA LYS A 240 -14.80 3.05 6.70
C LYS A 240 -15.08 3.07 5.20
N ASP A 241 -14.76 4.16 4.51
CA ASP A 241 -14.99 4.28 3.07
C ASP A 241 -14.08 3.34 2.29
N LEU A 242 -12.79 3.26 2.63
CA LEU A 242 -11.82 2.36 2.00
C LEU A 242 -12.20 0.87 2.15
N THR A 243 -12.86 0.48 3.24
CA THR A 243 -13.30 -0.90 3.48
C THR A 243 -14.77 -1.13 3.13
N SER A 244 -15.39 -0.18 2.43
CA SER A 244 -16.80 -0.28 2.05
C SER A 244 -17.03 -1.28 0.90
N PRO A 245 -18.23 -1.88 0.82
CA PRO A 245 -18.60 -2.73 -0.31
C PRO A 245 -18.49 -2.02 -1.67
N GLN A 246 -18.69 -0.70 -1.70
CA GLN A 246 -18.62 0.10 -2.91
C GLN A 246 -17.18 0.23 -3.42
N VAL A 247 -16.22 0.48 -2.54
CA VAL A 247 -14.78 0.52 -2.88
C VAL A 247 -14.30 -0.88 -3.25
N ALA A 248 -14.73 -1.93 -2.56
CA ALA A 248 -14.42 -3.32 -2.92
C ALA A 248 -14.94 -3.66 -4.34
N ALA A 249 -16.15 -3.24 -4.70
CA ALA A 249 -16.68 -3.42 -6.04
C ALA A 249 -15.87 -2.67 -7.10
N PHE A 250 -15.44 -1.44 -6.81
CA PHE A 250 -14.53 -0.68 -7.68
C PHE A 250 -13.22 -1.44 -7.93
N MET A 251 -12.57 -1.94 -6.87
CA MET A 251 -11.31 -2.70 -6.99
C MET A 251 -11.48 -3.93 -7.89
N ARG A 252 -12.55 -4.73 -7.70
CA ARG A 252 -12.82 -5.93 -8.51
C ARG A 252 -13.01 -5.60 -9.99
N GLN A 253 -13.75 -4.53 -10.28
CA GLN A 253 -14.06 -4.12 -11.65
C GLN A 253 -12.88 -3.46 -12.35
N HIS A 254 -12.13 -2.64 -11.62
CA HIS A 254 -11.06 -1.81 -12.21
C HIS A 254 -9.77 -2.61 -12.40
N TYR A 255 -9.40 -3.47 -11.45
CA TYR A 255 -8.11 -4.16 -11.47
C TYR A 255 -8.19 -5.64 -11.88
N ASN A 256 -9.38 -6.17 -12.17
CA ASN A 256 -9.58 -7.52 -12.73
C ASN A 256 -8.79 -8.63 -11.98
N GLY A 257 -8.84 -8.63 -10.66
CA GLY A 257 -8.17 -9.63 -9.82
C GLY A 257 -6.70 -9.34 -9.51
N SER A 258 -6.15 -8.22 -9.99
CA SER A 258 -4.78 -7.78 -9.63
C SER A 258 -4.71 -7.06 -8.29
N VAL A 259 -5.82 -6.53 -7.82
CA VAL A 259 -6.01 -5.91 -6.49
C VAL A 259 -7.24 -6.53 -5.86
N ILE A 260 -7.08 -7.14 -4.71
CA ILE A 260 -8.09 -7.99 -4.07
C ILE A 260 -8.51 -7.34 -2.74
N PRO A 261 -9.79 -6.94 -2.57
CA PRO A 261 -10.27 -6.44 -1.28
C PRO A 261 -10.06 -7.47 -0.16
N VAL A 262 -9.54 -7.04 0.99
CA VAL A 262 -9.39 -7.94 2.17
C VAL A 262 -10.72 -8.56 2.60
N ALA A 263 -11.84 -7.86 2.42
CA ALA A 263 -13.17 -8.39 2.71
C ALA A 263 -13.52 -9.68 1.92
N ASP A 264 -12.87 -9.93 0.77
CA ASP A 264 -13.13 -11.11 -0.04
C ASP A 264 -12.42 -12.36 0.49
N GLU A 265 -11.37 -12.19 1.30
CA GLU A 265 -10.60 -13.32 1.85
C GLU A 265 -11.21 -13.95 3.10
N GLN A 266 -12.17 -13.29 3.72
CA GLN A 266 -12.83 -13.77 4.94
C GLN A 266 -13.93 -14.81 4.66
N HIS A 267 -14.16 -15.17 3.41
CA HIS A 267 -15.28 -16.00 2.99
C HIS A 267 -14.89 -17.35 2.35
N ASP A 268 -13.58 -17.71 2.32
CA ASP A 268 -13.13 -19.03 1.82
C ASP A 268 -12.79 -20.01 2.96
#